data_cf87aa1f0614d519e421f572610d5abf
#
_entry.id   cf87aa1f0614d519e421f572610d5abf
#
_cell.length_a   1.000
_cell.length_b   1.000
_cell.length_c   1.000
_cell.angle_alpha   90.00
_cell.angle_beta   90.00
_cell.angle_gamma   90.00
#
_symmetry.space_group_name_H-M   'P 1'
#
loop_
_entity.id
_entity.type
_entity.pdbx_description
1 polymer ?
#
loop_
_entity_poly.entity_id
_entity_poly.type
_entity_poly.pdbx_seq_one_letter_code
_entity_poly.pdbx_strand_id
1 'polypeptide(L)'
;MILEMKVPSPGESIKEVEIATWLVKDGDYVEKDQAIAEVDSDKATLELPAEASGIITLKAEEGDAVAVGAVVCLIDTAAQAPQPPKGELAPKTEDPKAVESPKTAEVAAPPVAQAPPSGAGGHPSPAARKILDEKNIQPSNIVGTGKDGRITKDDAVNAVPSMGTPTGGSRGTERIKLSMLRRKVAERLVAAKNETAMLTTFNEVNMTPINNLRNEYKDAFKAKHNGVGLGYMSFFTKAVTRALALFPDVNSMMDGDHKLAFDFCDISIAVSGPKGLMVPVVRNAENLTFRGVEAEIKRLAIKARDGQISVDDMTGGTFTITNGGVFGSMLSTPIINPPQSGILGMHNIIERPIAVNGKVEIHPMMYVALSYDHRIIDGRESVGFLVAVKEALENPMELLCDNNPKKAFEL
;
A
#
# COMPACT_ATOMS: atom_id res chain seq x y z
N MET A 1 21.34 -32.03 -23.63
CA MET A 1 20.65 -32.86 -22.60
C MET A 1 19.54 -32.00 -22.07
N ILE A 2 18.29 -32.48 -22.06
CA ILE A 2 17.17 -31.68 -21.62
C ILE A 2 17.02 -31.87 -20.09
N LEU A 3 17.11 -30.78 -19.32
CA LEU A 3 16.90 -30.74 -17.89
C LEU A 3 15.47 -30.23 -17.62
N GLU A 4 14.71 -30.99 -16.83
CA GLU A 4 13.36 -30.59 -16.42
C GLU A 4 13.45 -29.71 -15.15
N MET A 5 13.03 -28.46 -15.26
CA MET A 5 12.95 -27.55 -14.13
C MET A 5 11.63 -27.73 -13.40
N LYS A 6 11.71 -28.09 -12.14
CA LYS A 6 10.55 -28.32 -11.25
C LYS A 6 10.41 -27.18 -10.26
N VAL A 7 9.16 -26.86 -9.93
CA VAL A 7 8.88 -25.88 -8.89
C VAL A 7 9.39 -26.39 -7.55
N PRO A 8 10.31 -25.69 -6.86
CA PRO A 8 10.77 -26.06 -5.53
C PRO A 8 9.64 -25.91 -4.49
N SER A 9 9.69 -26.69 -3.42
CA SER A 9 8.74 -26.54 -2.31
C SER A 9 9.11 -25.32 -1.47
N PRO A 10 8.27 -24.28 -1.41
CA PRO A 10 8.53 -23.10 -0.56
C PRO A 10 8.24 -23.35 0.93
N GLY A 11 7.80 -24.57 1.32
CA GLY A 11 7.50 -24.95 2.69
C GLY A 11 6.61 -26.19 2.77
N GLU A 12 6.60 -26.90 3.91
CA GLU A 12 5.92 -28.19 4.08
C GLU A 12 4.40 -28.16 3.86
N SER A 13 3.76 -26.98 3.90
CA SER A 13 2.30 -26.83 3.80
C SER A 13 1.81 -26.34 2.44
N ILE A 14 2.70 -26.01 1.49
CA ILE A 14 2.34 -25.40 0.20
C ILE A 14 2.24 -26.49 -0.86
N LYS A 15 1.04 -26.61 -1.46
CA LYS A 15 0.74 -27.62 -2.49
C LYS A 15 0.79 -27.07 -3.91
N GLU A 16 0.54 -25.77 -4.07
CA GLU A 16 0.46 -25.09 -5.36
C GLU A 16 1.12 -23.71 -5.29
N VAL A 17 1.71 -23.29 -6.39
CA VAL A 17 2.26 -21.95 -6.60
C VAL A 17 1.76 -21.41 -7.94
N GLU A 18 1.74 -20.09 -8.12
CA GLU A 18 1.40 -19.42 -9.39
C GLU A 18 2.67 -18.80 -9.98
N ILE A 19 2.88 -18.95 -11.27
CA ILE A 19 3.96 -18.25 -11.97
C ILE A 19 3.53 -16.78 -12.10
N ALA A 20 4.14 -15.90 -11.30
CA ALA A 20 3.78 -14.49 -11.27
C ALA A 20 4.27 -13.78 -12.53
N THR A 21 5.54 -13.98 -12.88
CA THR A 21 6.16 -13.35 -14.07
C THR A 21 7.36 -14.19 -14.53
N TRP A 22 7.50 -14.36 -15.84
CA TRP A 22 8.71 -14.88 -16.43
C TRP A 22 9.73 -13.73 -16.62
N LEU A 23 10.93 -13.89 -16.08
CA LEU A 23 12.04 -12.95 -16.24
C LEU A 23 12.82 -13.13 -17.54
N VAL A 24 12.54 -14.24 -18.25
CA VAL A 24 13.14 -14.66 -19.51
C VAL A 24 12.06 -15.05 -20.50
N LYS A 25 12.39 -15.03 -21.81
CA LYS A 25 11.48 -15.42 -22.89
C LYS A 25 11.75 -16.85 -23.34
N ASP A 26 10.73 -17.46 -23.93
CA ASP A 26 10.88 -18.78 -24.56
C ASP A 26 11.97 -18.73 -25.64
N GLY A 27 12.95 -19.64 -25.54
CA GLY A 27 14.11 -19.69 -26.42
C GLY A 27 15.32 -18.86 -25.98
N ASP A 28 15.27 -18.12 -24.87
CA ASP A 28 16.42 -17.37 -24.34
C ASP A 28 17.50 -18.32 -23.80
N TYR A 29 18.75 -17.86 -23.83
CA TYR A 29 19.84 -18.54 -23.15
C TYR A 29 19.93 -18.05 -21.71
N VAL A 30 19.92 -18.97 -20.76
CA VAL A 30 20.02 -18.68 -19.30
C VAL A 30 21.31 -19.24 -18.73
N GLU A 31 21.85 -18.57 -17.73
CA GLU A 31 23.00 -19.03 -16.97
C GLU A 31 22.54 -19.77 -15.70
N LYS A 32 23.40 -20.66 -15.22
CA LYS A 32 23.13 -21.35 -13.94
C LYS A 32 22.99 -20.32 -12.81
N ASP A 33 22.02 -20.53 -11.90
CA ASP A 33 21.66 -19.68 -10.78
C ASP A 33 21.05 -18.31 -11.18
N GLN A 34 20.81 -18.07 -12.49
CA GLN A 34 20.05 -16.90 -12.94
C GLN A 34 18.57 -17.06 -12.59
N ALA A 35 17.94 -16.02 -12.03
CA ALA A 35 16.50 -15.98 -11.81
C ALA A 35 15.75 -16.00 -13.15
N ILE A 36 14.89 -17.01 -13.37
CA ILE A 36 14.15 -17.22 -14.62
C ILE A 36 12.66 -16.90 -14.48
N ALA A 37 12.11 -17.01 -13.29
CA ALA A 37 10.72 -16.65 -13.02
C ALA A 37 10.54 -16.20 -11.56
N GLU A 38 9.51 -15.39 -11.31
CA GLU A 38 8.95 -15.18 -9.99
C GLU A 38 7.74 -16.09 -9.80
N VAL A 39 7.70 -16.83 -8.68
CA VAL A 39 6.60 -17.72 -8.32
C VAL A 39 5.96 -17.24 -7.03
N ASP A 40 4.64 -17.04 -7.07
CA ASP A 40 3.83 -16.62 -5.93
C ASP A 40 3.26 -17.84 -5.20
N SER A 41 3.49 -17.89 -3.90
CA SER A 41 2.79 -18.81 -3.00
C SER A 41 1.79 -18.05 -2.13
N ASP A 42 1.03 -18.78 -1.29
CA ASP A 42 0.10 -18.16 -0.34
C ASP A 42 0.80 -17.33 0.77
N LYS A 43 2.11 -17.47 0.92
CA LYS A 43 2.89 -16.82 1.99
C LYS A 43 3.96 -15.88 1.49
N ALA A 44 4.56 -16.12 0.33
CA ALA A 44 5.65 -15.32 -0.21
C ALA A 44 5.81 -15.51 -1.72
N THR A 45 6.38 -14.51 -2.38
CA THR A 45 6.92 -14.61 -3.74
C THR A 45 8.37 -15.08 -3.66
N LEU A 46 8.73 -16.07 -4.44
CA LEU A 46 10.08 -16.63 -4.54
C LEU A 46 10.59 -16.51 -5.96
N GLU A 47 11.90 -16.31 -6.11
CA GLU A 47 12.57 -16.41 -7.39
C GLU A 47 12.89 -17.86 -7.70
N LEU A 48 12.63 -18.30 -8.93
CA LEU A 48 13.02 -19.60 -9.44
C LEU A 48 14.35 -19.46 -10.18
N PRO A 49 15.48 -19.94 -9.63
CA PRO A 49 16.77 -19.89 -10.30
C PRO A 49 16.91 -21.07 -11.29
N ALA A 50 17.62 -20.87 -12.39
CA ALA A 50 18.00 -21.92 -13.34
C ALA A 50 19.00 -22.90 -12.70
N GLU A 51 18.74 -24.21 -12.74
CA GLU A 51 19.66 -25.22 -12.19
C GLU A 51 20.88 -25.47 -13.08
N ALA A 52 20.78 -25.12 -14.37
CA ALA A 52 21.87 -25.27 -15.34
C ALA A 52 21.81 -24.18 -16.43
N SER A 53 22.95 -23.94 -17.10
CA SER A 53 23.01 -23.04 -18.25
C SER A 53 22.52 -23.74 -19.50
N GLY A 54 21.75 -23.04 -20.35
CA GLY A 54 21.21 -23.59 -21.61
C GLY A 54 20.10 -22.74 -22.21
N ILE A 55 19.47 -23.24 -23.26
CA ILE A 55 18.29 -22.59 -23.86
C ILE A 55 17.03 -23.06 -23.11
N ILE A 56 16.23 -22.09 -22.65
CA ILE A 56 14.99 -22.36 -21.91
C ILE A 56 13.81 -22.55 -22.86
N THR A 57 12.95 -23.52 -22.56
CA THR A 57 11.64 -23.69 -23.21
C THR A 57 10.56 -23.70 -22.14
N LEU A 58 9.64 -22.73 -22.20
CA LEU A 58 8.57 -22.54 -21.25
C LEU A 58 7.47 -23.59 -21.46
N LYS A 59 6.91 -24.13 -20.36
CA LYS A 59 5.80 -25.11 -20.35
C LYS A 59 4.55 -24.60 -19.69
N ALA A 60 4.68 -23.56 -18.86
CA ALA A 60 3.57 -22.90 -18.18
C ALA A 60 3.56 -21.41 -18.54
N GLU A 61 2.37 -20.83 -18.58
CA GLU A 61 2.18 -19.40 -18.88
C GLU A 61 2.18 -18.56 -17.61
N GLU A 62 2.38 -17.24 -17.75
CA GLU A 62 2.21 -16.31 -16.63
C GLU A 62 0.79 -16.39 -16.08
N GLY A 63 0.69 -16.50 -14.76
CA GLY A 63 -0.58 -16.65 -14.06
C GLY A 63 -1.12 -18.07 -13.97
N ASP A 64 -0.37 -19.09 -14.41
CA ASP A 64 -0.76 -20.48 -14.21
C ASP A 64 -0.47 -20.94 -12.77
N ALA A 65 -1.47 -21.59 -12.18
CA ALA A 65 -1.29 -22.28 -10.90
C ALA A 65 -0.75 -23.69 -11.17
N VAL A 66 0.43 -23.97 -10.65
CA VAL A 66 1.15 -25.25 -10.85
C VAL A 66 1.41 -25.91 -9.51
N ALA A 67 1.29 -27.24 -9.47
CA ALA A 67 1.59 -28.01 -8.27
C ALA A 67 3.10 -27.97 -7.96
N VAL A 68 3.45 -27.98 -6.68
CA VAL A 68 4.85 -28.14 -6.23
C VAL A 68 5.42 -29.43 -6.81
N GLY A 69 6.60 -29.35 -7.45
CA GLY A 69 7.24 -30.44 -8.16
C GLY A 69 6.80 -30.62 -9.62
N ALA A 70 5.83 -29.84 -10.12
CA ALA A 70 5.48 -29.84 -11.54
C ALA A 70 6.59 -29.21 -12.39
N VAL A 71 6.73 -29.69 -13.62
CA VAL A 71 7.72 -29.18 -14.60
C VAL A 71 7.15 -27.90 -15.24
N VAL A 72 7.84 -26.78 -15.05
CA VAL A 72 7.40 -25.45 -15.56
C VAL A 72 8.22 -24.99 -16.76
N CYS A 73 9.44 -25.46 -16.92
CA CYS A 73 10.24 -25.23 -18.12
C CYS A 73 11.28 -26.32 -18.32
N LEU A 74 11.85 -26.37 -19.51
CA LEU A 74 12.94 -27.26 -19.90
C LEU A 74 14.16 -26.41 -20.23
N ILE A 75 15.36 -26.88 -19.84
CA ILE A 75 16.62 -26.24 -20.19
C ILE A 75 17.45 -27.23 -21.03
N ASP A 76 17.73 -26.87 -22.29
CA ASP A 76 18.62 -27.66 -23.13
C ASP A 76 20.08 -27.24 -22.88
N THR A 77 20.78 -28.06 -22.11
CA THR A 77 22.19 -27.85 -21.74
C THR A 77 23.18 -28.18 -22.86
N ALA A 78 22.74 -28.72 -24.01
CA ALA A 78 23.60 -29.00 -25.14
C ALA A 78 23.78 -27.75 -26.05
N ALA A 79 22.94 -26.72 -25.86
CA ALA A 79 23.06 -25.49 -26.62
C ALA A 79 24.22 -24.63 -26.07
N GLN A 80 25.13 -24.22 -26.98
CA GLN A 80 26.22 -23.30 -26.64
C GLN A 80 25.68 -21.85 -26.56
N ALA A 81 26.25 -21.07 -25.60
CA ALA A 81 25.97 -19.63 -25.53
C ALA A 81 26.22 -18.95 -26.90
N PRO A 82 25.35 -18.04 -27.35
CA PRO A 82 25.60 -17.22 -28.51
C PRO A 82 26.89 -16.44 -28.29
N GLN A 83 27.91 -16.67 -29.18
CA GLN A 83 29.16 -15.91 -29.12
C GLN A 83 28.87 -14.45 -29.47
N PRO A 84 29.32 -13.47 -28.67
CA PRO A 84 29.24 -12.08 -29.06
C PRO A 84 30.14 -11.81 -30.25
N PRO A 85 29.74 -10.97 -31.22
CA PRO A 85 30.61 -10.59 -32.34
C PRO A 85 31.82 -9.84 -31.81
N LYS A 86 33.01 -10.31 -32.24
CA LYS A 86 34.30 -9.66 -31.93
C LYS A 86 34.43 -8.32 -32.67
N GLY A 87 34.76 -7.30 -31.92
CA GLY A 87 35.26 -6.00 -32.38
C GLY A 87 34.43 -4.85 -31.76
N GLU A 88 34.91 -3.96 -31.03
CA GLU A 88 36.06 -3.10 -30.99
C GLU A 88 36.03 -2.26 -29.70
N LEU A 89 37.19 -1.95 -29.18
CA LEU A 89 37.62 -1.13 -28.08
C LEU A 89 36.68 -0.01 -27.57
N ALA A 90 36.57 0.07 -26.23
CA ALA A 90 36.05 1.20 -25.50
C ALA A 90 36.80 2.52 -25.75
N PRO A 91 36.19 3.68 -25.58
CA PRO A 91 36.56 4.48 -24.42
C PRO A 91 35.47 5.29 -23.69
N LYS A 92 35.74 5.44 -22.38
CA LYS A 92 35.49 6.58 -21.45
C LYS A 92 34.10 7.22 -21.33
N THR A 93 33.60 7.06 -20.11
CA THR A 93 32.83 8.01 -19.24
C THR A 93 32.62 9.42 -19.74
N GLU A 94 31.34 9.84 -19.80
CA GLU A 94 30.87 11.19 -19.45
C GLU A 94 29.41 11.16 -18.97
N ASP A 95 29.08 12.06 -18.03
CA ASP A 95 27.92 12.18 -17.17
C ASP A 95 26.56 12.47 -17.87
N PRO A 96 25.42 12.30 -17.15
CA PRO A 96 24.11 12.15 -17.76
C PRO A 96 23.44 13.48 -18.07
N LYS A 97 22.98 13.63 -19.31
CA LYS A 97 21.99 14.65 -19.72
C LYS A 97 20.66 14.01 -20.07
N ALA A 98 19.63 14.65 -19.53
CA ALA A 98 18.20 14.50 -19.74
C ALA A 98 17.73 13.65 -20.93
N VAL A 99 16.84 12.68 -20.66
CA VAL A 99 16.18 11.83 -21.63
C VAL A 99 14.90 12.53 -22.11
N GLU A 100 14.89 12.91 -23.39
CA GLU A 100 13.69 13.25 -24.15
C GLU A 100 12.88 11.98 -24.46
N SER A 101 11.56 12.11 -24.39
CA SER A 101 10.58 11.05 -24.65
C SER A 101 10.63 10.56 -26.12
N PRO A 102 10.48 9.25 -26.38
CA PRO A 102 10.46 8.73 -27.74
C PRO A 102 9.14 9.04 -28.45
N LYS A 103 9.25 9.52 -29.70
CA LYS A 103 8.16 9.71 -30.65
C LYS A 103 7.50 8.38 -30.99
N THR A 104 6.19 8.37 -30.89
CA THR A 104 5.29 7.29 -31.30
C THR A 104 5.42 6.99 -32.79
N ALA A 105 5.64 5.73 -33.13
CA ALA A 105 5.54 5.23 -34.52
C ALA A 105 4.05 5.12 -34.90
N GLU A 106 3.75 5.65 -36.07
CA GLU A 106 2.43 5.69 -36.72
C GLU A 106 2.04 4.28 -37.20
N VAL A 107 1.04 3.68 -36.54
CA VAL A 107 0.41 2.45 -37.01
C VAL A 107 -0.79 2.83 -37.88
N ALA A 108 -0.82 2.38 -39.11
CA ALA A 108 -1.88 2.62 -40.09
C ALA A 108 -3.24 2.14 -39.59
N ALA A 109 -4.22 3.05 -39.56
CA ALA A 109 -5.59 2.79 -39.17
C ALA A 109 -6.37 2.03 -40.28
N PRO A 110 -7.30 1.13 -39.92
CA PRO A 110 -8.24 0.53 -40.86
C PRO A 110 -9.27 1.57 -41.36
N PRO A 111 -9.92 1.35 -42.52
CA PRO A 111 -10.72 2.36 -43.20
C PRO A 111 -11.96 2.77 -42.37
N VAL A 112 -12.01 4.04 -42.10
CA VAL A 112 -13.10 4.69 -41.37
C VAL A 112 -14.36 4.69 -42.27
N ALA A 113 -15.48 4.13 -41.75
CA ALA A 113 -16.79 4.36 -42.29
C ALA A 113 -17.08 5.87 -42.32
N GLN A 114 -17.50 6.37 -43.46
CA GLN A 114 -17.77 7.79 -43.70
C GLN A 114 -18.84 8.28 -42.71
N ALA A 115 -18.47 9.21 -41.86
CA ALA A 115 -19.41 9.99 -41.08
C ALA A 115 -20.30 10.83 -42.04
N PRO A 116 -21.57 11.05 -41.69
CA PRO A 116 -22.46 11.92 -42.48
C PRO A 116 -21.85 13.33 -42.55
N PRO A 117 -22.05 14.08 -43.60
CA PRO A 117 -21.40 15.35 -43.82
C PRO A 117 -21.70 16.32 -42.67
N SER A 118 -20.67 16.79 -42.01
CA SER A 118 -20.76 17.88 -41.06
C SER A 118 -21.33 19.08 -41.77
N GLY A 119 -22.56 19.44 -41.44
CA GLY A 119 -23.21 20.62 -41.97
C GLY A 119 -22.30 21.84 -41.70
N ALA A 120 -21.96 22.53 -42.77
CA ALA A 120 -21.21 23.78 -42.67
C ALA A 120 -21.92 24.70 -41.69
N GLY A 121 -21.26 25.03 -40.57
CA GLY A 121 -21.79 25.96 -39.57
C GLY A 121 -22.18 27.28 -40.24
N GLY A 122 -23.46 27.56 -40.34
CA GLY A 122 -23.95 28.77 -41.00
C GLY A 122 -23.47 30.01 -40.27
N HIS A 123 -23.17 31.04 -41.01
CA HIS A 123 -22.79 32.34 -40.41
C HIS A 123 -23.95 32.86 -39.54
N PRO A 124 -23.71 33.24 -38.29
CA PRO A 124 -24.74 33.84 -37.45
C PRO A 124 -25.18 35.19 -37.95
N SER A 125 -26.48 35.48 -37.89
CA SER A 125 -26.97 36.84 -38.13
C SER A 125 -26.40 37.81 -37.08
N PRO A 126 -26.30 39.12 -37.35
CA PRO A 126 -25.76 40.07 -36.38
C PRO A 126 -26.40 40.03 -35.00
N ALA A 127 -27.73 39.82 -34.97
CA ALA A 127 -28.50 39.67 -33.74
C ALA A 127 -28.21 38.32 -33.03
N ALA A 128 -28.06 37.22 -33.78
CA ALA A 128 -27.70 35.91 -33.25
C ALA A 128 -26.30 35.96 -32.65
N ARG A 129 -25.34 36.61 -33.33
CA ARG A 129 -23.96 36.72 -32.86
C ARG A 129 -23.87 37.36 -31.48
N LYS A 130 -24.59 38.48 -31.28
CA LYS A 130 -24.61 39.16 -29.98
C LYS A 130 -25.12 38.27 -28.85
N ILE A 131 -26.20 37.50 -29.10
CA ILE A 131 -26.79 36.57 -28.10
C ILE A 131 -25.85 35.40 -27.82
N LEU A 132 -25.17 34.86 -28.84
CA LEU A 132 -24.22 33.79 -28.70
C LEU A 132 -22.98 34.20 -27.90
N ASP A 133 -22.49 35.41 -28.16
CA ASP A 133 -21.37 36.00 -27.41
C ASP A 133 -21.76 36.23 -25.93
N GLU A 134 -22.98 36.74 -25.66
CA GLU A 134 -23.52 36.93 -24.32
C GLU A 134 -23.67 35.56 -23.57
N LYS A 135 -24.06 34.52 -24.29
CA LYS A 135 -24.21 33.16 -23.73
C LYS A 135 -22.90 32.33 -23.73
N ASN A 136 -21.83 32.88 -24.26
CA ASN A 136 -20.54 32.19 -24.44
C ASN A 136 -20.64 30.88 -25.21
N ILE A 137 -21.47 30.87 -26.28
CA ILE A 137 -21.72 29.68 -27.14
C ILE A 137 -21.03 29.89 -28.49
N GLN A 138 -20.21 28.92 -28.89
CA GLN A 138 -19.56 28.95 -30.20
C GLN A 138 -20.56 28.66 -31.31
N PRO A 139 -20.59 29.48 -32.40
CA PRO A 139 -21.52 29.28 -33.54
C PRO A 139 -21.42 27.92 -34.21
N SER A 140 -20.22 27.29 -34.16
CA SER A 140 -19.98 25.93 -34.68
C SER A 140 -20.80 24.84 -34.00
N ASN A 141 -21.32 25.08 -32.81
CA ASN A 141 -22.07 24.12 -32.02
C ASN A 141 -23.58 24.22 -32.26
N ILE A 142 -24.04 25.06 -33.19
CA ILE A 142 -25.45 25.30 -33.45
C ILE A 142 -25.77 25.05 -34.92
N VAL A 143 -26.80 24.30 -35.16
CA VAL A 143 -27.38 24.11 -36.53
C VAL A 143 -28.31 25.29 -36.80
N GLY A 144 -28.00 26.12 -37.82
CA GLY A 144 -28.84 27.25 -38.20
C GLY A 144 -30.07 26.77 -38.96
N THR A 145 -31.25 27.28 -38.62
CA THR A 145 -32.54 26.99 -39.29
C THR A 145 -32.88 28.00 -40.38
N GLY A 146 -32.11 29.06 -40.55
CA GLY A 146 -32.31 30.07 -41.54
C GLY A 146 -31.92 29.67 -42.97
N LYS A 147 -32.21 30.54 -43.96
CA LYS A 147 -31.85 30.33 -45.37
C LYS A 147 -30.35 30.06 -45.50
N ASP A 148 -30.00 29.01 -46.27
CA ASP A 148 -28.61 28.56 -46.48
C ASP A 148 -27.87 28.15 -45.20
N GLY A 149 -28.57 27.65 -44.16
CA GLY A 149 -27.98 27.20 -42.91
C GLY A 149 -27.61 28.32 -41.97
N ARG A 150 -28.08 29.52 -42.19
CA ARG A 150 -27.77 30.72 -41.35
C ARG A 150 -28.39 30.55 -39.95
N ILE A 151 -27.59 30.86 -38.92
CA ILE A 151 -28.05 30.87 -37.52
C ILE A 151 -28.91 32.12 -37.32
N THR A 152 -30.18 31.90 -37.00
CA THR A 152 -31.19 32.95 -36.76
C THR A 152 -31.07 33.44 -35.30
N LYS A 153 -31.81 34.56 -35.01
CA LYS A 153 -31.93 35.05 -33.63
C LYS A 153 -32.59 33.99 -32.73
N ASP A 154 -33.59 33.28 -33.24
CA ASP A 154 -34.33 32.29 -32.46
C ASP A 154 -33.50 31.05 -32.16
N ASP A 155 -32.61 30.65 -33.09
CA ASP A 155 -31.63 29.60 -32.85
C ASP A 155 -30.69 29.99 -31.70
N ALA A 156 -30.21 31.21 -31.69
CA ALA A 156 -29.35 31.72 -30.64
C ALA A 156 -30.04 31.86 -29.29
N VAL A 157 -31.32 32.27 -29.28
CA VAL A 157 -32.14 32.36 -28.05
C VAL A 157 -32.37 30.98 -27.44
N ASN A 158 -32.67 29.98 -28.27
CA ASN A 158 -32.91 28.62 -27.84
C ASN A 158 -31.64 27.79 -27.60
N ALA A 159 -30.48 28.30 -28.01
CA ALA A 159 -29.20 27.62 -27.78
C ALA A 159 -28.87 27.50 -26.28
N VAL A 160 -28.57 26.31 -25.86
CA VAL A 160 -28.11 25.99 -24.51
C VAL A 160 -26.59 25.82 -24.56
N PRO A 161 -25.82 26.38 -23.58
CA PRO A 161 -24.38 26.14 -23.48
C PRO A 161 -24.10 24.62 -23.49
N SER A 162 -23.11 24.20 -24.27
CA SER A 162 -22.72 22.81 -24.30
C SER A 162 -22.17 22.39 -22.93
N MET A 163 -22.81 21.43 -22.30
CA MET A 163 -22.31 20.79 -21.08
C MET A 163 -21.27 19.71 -21.37
N GLY A 164 -20.70 19.70 -22.58
CA GLY A 164 -19.83 18.65 -23.10
C GLY A 164 -20.63 17.62 -23.90
N THR A 165 -19.93 16.77 -24.62
CA THR A 165 -20.51 15.67 -25.38
C THR A 165 -20.47 14.40 -24.53
N PRO A 166 -21.63 13.85 -24.08
CA PRO A 166 -21.65 12.62 -23.29
C PRO A 166 -21.06 11.41 -24.00
N THR A 167 -20.92 11.50 -25.32
CA THR A 167 -20.43 10.44 -26.21
C THR A 167 -18.93 10.59 -26.58
N GLY A 168 -18.27 11.63 -26.10
CA GLY A 168 -16.83 11.84 -26.33
C GLY A 168 -15.98 11.02 -25.36
N GLY A 169 -15.13 10.15 -25.88
CA GLY A 169 -14.17 9.35 -25.12
C GLY A 169 -14.36 7.84 -25.25
N SER A 170 -13.28 7.11 -25.09
CA SER A 170 -13.28 5.65 -25.02
C SER A 170 -13.82 5.21 -23.67
N ARG A 171 -14.82 4.34 -23.67
CA ARG A 171 -15.38 3.68 -22.47
C ARG A 171 -14.93 2.22 -22.42
N GLY A 172 -13.66 1.99 -22.64
CA GLY A 172 -13.07 0.66 -22.56
C GLY A 172 -13.15 0.10 -21.14
N THR A 173 -13.35 -1.22 -21.05
CA THR A 173 -13.27 -1.98 -19.80
C THR A 173 -12.23 -3.07 -20.00
N GLU A 174 -11.28 -3.13 -19.08
CA GLU A 174 -10.25 -4.16 -19.05
C GLU A 174 -10.53 -5.13 -17.90
N ARG A 175 -10.40 -6.44 -18.16
CA ARG A 175 -10.52 -7.48 -17.15
C ARG A 175 -9.15 -8.02 -16.82
N ILE A 176 -8.65 -7.67 -15.61
CA ILE A 176 -7.33 -8.07 -15.12
C ILE A 176 -7.49 -9.18 -14.08
N LYS A 177 -6.76 -10.29 -14.23
CA LYS A 177 -6.68 -11.38 -13.26
C LYS A 177 -5.94 -10.89 -12.01
N LEU A 178 -6.48 -11.13 -10.83
CA LEU A 178 -5.78 -10.83 -9.57
C LEU A 178 -4.68 -11.87 -9.33
N SER A 179 -3.52 -11.42 -8.85
CA SER A 179 -2.43 -12.33 -8.41
C SER A 179 -2.89 -13.27 -7.30
N MET A 180 -2.24 -14.42 -7.14
CA MET A 180 -2.55 -15.39 -6.09
C MET A 180 -2.47 -14.75 -4.71
N LEU A 181 -1.42 -13.96 -4.44
CA LEU A 181 -1.26 -13.22 -3.19
C LEU A 181 -2.47 -12.30 -2.93
N ARG A 182 -2.91 -11.53 -3.94
CA ARG A 182 -4.08 -10.63 -3.79
C ARG A 182 -5.37 -11.40 -3.51
N ARG A 183 -5.56 -12.57 -4.15
CA ARG A 183 -6.73 -13.43 -3.89
C ARG A 183 -6.71 -13.96 -2.45
N LYS A 184 -5.55 -14.42 -1.95
CA LYS A 184 -5.40 -14.90 -0.57
C LYS A 184 -5.58 -13.81 0.47
N VAL A 185 -5.07 -12.62 0.22
CA VAL A 185 -5.34 -11.44 1.08
C VAL A 185 -6.84 -11.14 1.12
N ALA A 186 -7.54 -11.17 -0.02
CA ALA A 186 -8.98 -10.93 -0.07
C ALA A 186 -9.76 -11.99 0.75
N GLU A 187 -9.45 -13.28 0.60
CA GLU A 187 -10.04 -14.36 1.39
C GLU A 187 -9.85 -14.14 2.89
N ARG A 188 -8.62 -13.84 3.35
CA ARG A 188 -8.30 -13.59 4.76
C ARG A 188 -9.03 -12.38 5.33
N LEU A 189 -9.13 -11.29 4.58
CA LEU A 189 -9.83 -10.08 5.03
C LEU A 189 -11.35 -10.32 5.16
N VAL A 190 -11.94 -11.05 4.22
CA VAL A 190 -13.37 -11.42 4.27
C VAL A 190 -13.62 -12.38 5.43
N ALA A 191 -12.78 -13.40 5.62
CA ALA A 191 -12.87 -14.33 6.74
C ALA A 191 -12.78 -13.58 8.08
N ALA A 192 -11.77 -12.73 8.26
CA ALA A 192 -11.60 -11.92 9.48
C ALA A 192 -12.85 -11.13 9.83
N LYS A 193 -13.48 -10.48 8.83
CA LYS A 193 -14.70 -9.69 9.04
C LYS A 193 -15.92 -10.56 9.38
N ASN A 194 -16.04 -11.74 8.79
CA ASN A 194 -17.23 -12.60 8.95
C ASN A 194 -17.15 -13.52 10.18
N GLU A 195 -15.93 -13.88 10.60
CA GLU A 195 -15.68 -14.82 11.71
C GLU A 195 -15.53 -14.11 13.07
N THR A 196 -15.48 -12.79 13.09
CA THR A 196 -15.36 -11.99 14.32
C THR A 196 -16.59 -11.12 14.55
N ALA A 197 -16.92 -10.88 15.83
CA ALA A 197 -17.87 -9.84 16.21
C ALA A 197 -17.13 -8.48 16.29
N MET A 198 -16.60 -8.02 15.16
CA MET A 198 -15.73 -6.86 15.11
C MET A 198 -16.50 -5.56 15.40
N LEU A 199 -16.05 -4.84 16.41
CA LEU A 199 -16.50 -3.49 16.77
C LEU A 199 -15.32 -2.53 16.75
N THR A 200 -15.57 -1.24 16.53
CA THR A 200 -14.53 -0.21 16.57
C THR A 200 -14.96 0.90 17.53
N THR A 201 -14.08 1.25 18.45
CA THR A 201 -14.20 2.44 19.30
C THR A 201 -13.15 3.48 18.92
N PHE A 202 -13.47 4.75 19.11
CA PHE A 202 -12.62 5.87 18.71
C PHE A 202 -12.32 6.77 19.90
N ASN A 203 -11.16 7.43 19.83
CA ASN A 203 -10.83 8.53 20.70
C ASN A 203 -9.98 9.56 19.92
N GLU A 204 -9.88 10.77 20.47
CA GLU A 204 -8.98 11.80 19.94
C GLU A 204 -7.85 12.06 20.94
N VAL A 205 -6.66 12.31 20.39
CA VAL A 205 -5.43 12.52 21.16
C VAL A 205 -4.85 13.87 20.78
N ASN A 206 -4.55 14.67 21.81
CA ASN A 206 -3.78 15.90 21.64
C ASN A 206 -2.28 15.54 21.51
N MET A 207 -1.71 15.74 20.33
CA MET A 207 -0.33 15.39 20.02
C MET A 207 0.69 16.45 20.46
N THR A 208 0.26 17.57 21.04
CA THR A 208 1.15 18.65 21.49
C THR A 208 2.25 18.16 22.43
N PRO A 209 1.99 17.35 23.47
CA PRO A 209 3.04 16.88 24.38
C PRO A 209 4.10 16.03 23.68
N ILE A 210 3.66 15.11 22.80
CA ILE A 210 4.58 14.27 22.01
C ILE A 210 5.41 15.14 21.07
N ASN A 211 4.79 16.10 20.36
CA ASN A 211 5.49 17.00 19.45
C ASN A 211 6.55 17.83 20.17
N ASN A 212 6.24 18.33 21.37
CA ASN A 212 7.19 19.08 22.17
C ASN A 212 8.40 18.23 22.56
N LEU A 213 8.19 17.02 23.11
CA LEU A 213 9.28 16.10 23.43
C LEU A 213 10.13 15.74 22.20
N ARG A 214 9.49 15.42 21.08
CA ARG A 214 10.20 15.12 19.86
C ARG A 214 11.02 16.30 19.36
N ASN A 215 10.46 17.49 19.36
CA ASN A 215 11.17 18.69 18.92
C ASN A 215 12.36 19.02 19.79
N GLU A 216 12.26 18.79 21.09
CA GLU A 216 13.34 19.02 22.06
C GLU A 216 14.48 18.00 21.91
N TYR A 217 14.17 16.70 21.70
CA TYR A 217 15.16 15.62 21.81
C TYR A 217 15.54 14.96 20.47
N LYS A 218 14.83 15.15 19.38
CA LYS A 218 15.02 14.42 18.11
C LYS A 218 16.44 14.49 17.55
N ASP A 219 17.09 15.64 17.64
CA ASP A 219 18.43 15.85 17.06
C ASP A 219 19.49 15.20 17.94
N ALA A 220 19.43 15.37 19.26
CA ALA A 220 20.31 14.71 20.21
C ALA A 220 20.15 13.18 20.16
N PHE A 221 18.90 12.71 20.06
CA PHE A 221 18.58 11.28 19.92
C PHE A 221 19.21 10.69 18.65
N LYS A 222 18.99 11.34 17.51
CA LYS A 222 19.54 10.90 16.22
C LYS A 222 21.08 10.89 16.22
N ALA A 223 21.71 11.92 16.81
CA ALA A 223 23.16 12.02 16.88
C ALA A 223 23.75 10.88 17.74
N LYS A 224 23.13 10.58 18.88
CA LYS A 224 23.63 9.56 19.82
C LYS A 224 23.37 8.13 19.33
N HIS A 225 22.31 7.88 18.57
CA HIS A 225 21.84 6.54 18.20
C HIS A 225 22.08 6.18 16.73
N ASN A 226 23.24 6.56 16.17
CA ASN A 226 23.68 6.19 14.83
C ASN A 226 22.64 6.48 13.73
N GLY A 227 21.98 7.64 13.82
CA GLY A 227 21.00 8.08 12.82
C GLY A 227 19.61 7.43 12.95
N VAL A 228 19.32 6.75 14.06
CA VAL A 228 17.96 6.33 14.41
C VAL A 228 17.17 7.56 14.86
N GLY A 229 16.04 7.85 14.21
CA GLY A 229 15.20 9.00 14.54
C GLY A 229 14.24 8.69 15.69
N LEU A 230 13.86 9.70 16.47
CA LEU A 230 12.79 9.60 17.46
C LEU A 230 11.44 9.82 16.75
N GLY A 231 10.80 8.73 16.33
CA GLY A 231 9.51 8.73 15.61
C GLY A 231 8.29 8.72 16.54
N TYR A 232 7.11 8.81 15.95
CA TYR A 232 5.86 8.62 16.72
C TYR A 232 5.65 7.16 17.12
N MET A 233 6.17 6.23 16.33
CA MET A 233 5.91 4.80 16.52
C MET A 233 6.41 4.29 17.87
N SER A 234 7.55 4.77 18.36
CA SER A 234 8.03 4.39 19.69
C SER A 234 7.11 4.85 20.81
N PHE A 235 6.57 6.07 20.73
CA PHE A 235 5.59 6.56 21.71
C PHE A 235 4.30 5.74 21.68
N PHE A 236 3.77 5.46 20.47
CA PHE A 236 2.57 4.64 20.35
C PHE A 236 2.79 3.20 20.81
N THR A 237 3.91 2.58 20.44
CA THR A 237 4.24 1.22 20.89
C THR A 237 4.37 1.16 22.41
N LYS A 238 5.05 2.11 23.06
CA LYS A 238 5.16 2.17 24.52
C LYS A 238 3.82 2.45 25.21
N ALA A 239 2.99 3.32 24.63
CA ALA A 239 1.63 3.58 25.15
C ALA A 239 0.74 2.32 25.03
N VAL A 240 0.83 1.60 23.89
CA VAL A 240 0.09 0.36 23.66
C VAL A 240 0.54 -0.74 24.63
N THR A 241 1.84 -1.01 24.75
CA THR A 241 2.34 -2.06 25.66
C THR A 241 1.96 -1.79 27.11
N ARG A 242 2.00 -0.52 27.55
CA ARG A 242 1.49 -0.10 28.87
C ARG A 242 -0.01 -0.35 29.02
N ALA A 243 -0.80 -0.02 28.00
CA ALA A 243 -2.25 -0.21 28.04
C ALA A 243 -2.62 -1.71 27.98
N LEU A 244 -1.89 -2.55 27.23
CA LEU A 244 -2.09 -4.01 27.20
C LEU A 244 -1.82 -4.66 28.55
N ALA A 245 -0.85 -4.15 29.32
CA ALA A 245 -0.61 -4.61 30.68
C ALA A 245 -1.76 -4.26 31.65
N LEU A 246 -2.46 -3.12 31.45
CA LEU A 246 -3.62 -2.70 32.24
C LEU A 246 -4.91 -3.42 31.82
N PHE A 247 -5.01 -3.79 30.55
CA PHE A 247 -6.18 -4.43 29.94
C PHE A 247 -5.77 -5.71 29.19
N PRO A 248 -5.41 -6.79 29.93
CA PRO A 248 -4.84 -8.00 29.32
C PRO A 248 -5.80 -8.72 28.36
N ASP A 249 -7.11 -8.51 28.48
CA ASP A 249 -8.09 -9.09 27.55
C ASP A 249 -7.93 -8.55 26.12
N VAL A 250 -7.38 -7.36 25.94
CA VAL A 250 -7.06 -6.80 24.62
C VAL A 250 -5.83 -7.49 24.00
N ASN A 251 -4.95 -8.07 24.84
CA ASN A 251 -3.79 -8.87 24.42
C ASN A 251 -4.10 -10.37 24.47
N SER A 252 -5.18 -10.79 23.83
CA SER A 252 -5.62 -12.18 23.84
C SER A 252 -6.12 -12.62 22.47
N MET A 253 -6.31 -13.93 22.27
CA MET A 253 -6.83 -14.53 21.05
C MET A 253 -7.88 -15.58 21.37
N MET A 254 -8.78 -15.83 20.40
CA MET A 254 -9.71 -16.96 20.44
C MET A 254 -9.00 -18.24 19.99
N ASP A 255 -9.18 -19.32 20.73
CA ASP A 255 -8.79 -20.68 20.32
C ASP A 255 -9.95 -21.64 20.63
N GLY A 256 -10.82 -21.84 19.66
CA GLY A 256 -12.09 -22.55 19.87
C GLY A 256 -12.92 -21.89 20.95
N ASP A 257 -13.18 -22.64 22.06
CA ASP A 257 -13.91 -22.18 23.23
C ASP A 257 -12.99 -21.56 24.33
N HIS A 258 -11.70 -21.40 24.03
CA HIS A 258 -10.72 -20.89 24.98
C HIS A 258 -10.24 -19.49 24.57
N LYS A 259 -9.83 -18.72 25.57
CA LYS A 259 -9.10 -17.47 25.40
C LYS A 259 -7.62 -17.71 25.71
N LEU A 260 -6.75 -17.46 24.76
CA LEU A 260 -5.30 -17.42 24.95
C LEU A 260 -4.91 -16.02 25.39
N ALA A 261 -4.45 -15.85 26.61
CA ALA A 261 -3.93 -14.58 27.12
C ALA A 261 -2.39 -14.63 27.12
N PHE A 262 -1.77 -13.51 26.72
CA PHE A 262 -0.31 -13.38 26.62
C PHE A 262 0.22 -12.47 27.72
N ASP A 263 1.34 -12.86 28.32
CA ASP A 263 2.08 -12.10 29.32
C ASP A 263 3.24 -11.28 28.71
N PHE A 264 3.34 -11.28 27.38
CA PHE A 264 4.29 -10.53 26.57
C PHE A 264 3.54 -9.75 25.47
N CYS A 265 4.20 -8.76 24.88
CA CYS A 265 3.63 -7.94 23.82
C CYS A 265 4.46 -8.03 22.53
N ASP A 266 4.05 -8.88 21.61
CA ASP A 266 4.59 -8.97 20.26
C ASP A 266 3.75 -8.09 19.32
N ILE A 267 4.25 -6.90 19.04
CA ILE A 267 3.49 -5.87 18.32
C ILE A 267 3.75 -5.94 16.84
N SER A 268 2.72 -6.29 16.08
CA SER A 268 2.72 -6.25 14.62
C SER A 268 2.59 -4.81 14.12
N ILE A 269 3.49 -4.36 13.25
CA ILE A 269 3.47 -3.00 12.69
C ILE A 269 3.20 -3.08 11.18
N ALA A 270 2.11 -2.44 10.74
CA ALA A 270 1.78 -2.41 9.31
C ALA A 270 2.79 -1.55 8.52
N VAL A 271 3.46 -2.16 7.55
CA VAL A 271 4.47 -1.53 6.68
C VAL A 271 4.10 -1.75 5.22
N SER A 272 4.14 -0.68 4.43
CA SER A 272 3.95 -0.77 2.97
C SER A 272 5.26 -1.13 2.29
N GLY A 273 5.25 -2.21 1.51
CA GLY A 273 6.37 -2.63 0.66
C GLY A 273 5.98 -2.70 -0.82
N PRO A 274 6.93 -2.99 -1.72
CA PRO A 274 6.67 -3.12 -3.16
C PRO A 274 5.63 -4.20 -3.49
N LYS A 275 5.59 -5.27 -2.69
CA LYS A 275 4.66 -6.41 -2.85
C LYS A 275 3.33 -6.21 -2.11
N GLY A 276 3.08 -5.04 -1.50
CA GLY A 276 1.86 -4.69 -0.78
C GLY A 276 2.08 -4.42 0.71
N LEU A 277 0.99 -4.50 1.50
CA LEU A 277 1.03 -4.30 2.94
C LEU A 277 1.53 -5.57 3.63
N MET A 278 2.57 -5.42 4.43
CA MET A 278 3.12 -6.47 5.30
C MET A 278 3.00 -6.04 6.76
N VAL A 279 2.98 -7.01 7.68
CA VAL A 279 2.73 -6.75 9.11
C VAL A 279 3.79 -7.46 9.95
N PRO A 280 5.09 -7.06 9.84
CA PRO A 280 6.15 -7.65 10.64
C PRO A 280 6.00 -7.37 12.12
N VAL A 281 6.60 -8.21 12.96
CA VAL A 281 6.41 -8.26 14.40
C VAL A 281 7.62 -7.73 15.14
N VAL A 282 7.41 -6.73 16.00
CA VAL A 282 8.36 -6.27 17.00
C VAL A 282 8.18 -7.11 18.25
N ARG A 283 9.13 -7.99 18.52
CA ARG A 283 9.07 -8.95 19.62
C ARG A 283 9.33 -8.32 20.98
N ASN A 284 8.60 -8.77 22.01
CA ASN A 284 8.75 -8.33 23.39
C ASN A 284 8.84 -6.79 23.50
N ALA A 285 7.94 -6.10 22.81
CA ALA A 285 7.97 -4.65 22.69
C ALA A 285 7.86 -3.91 24.03
N GLU A 286 7.29 -4.55 25.06
CA GLU A 286 7.22 -4.06 26.44
C GLU A 286 8.62 -3.84 27.05
N ASN A 287 9.60 -4.68 26.68
CA ASN A 287 10.97 -4.65 27.19
C ASN A 287 11.88 -3.70 26.40
N LEU A 288 11.45 -3.22 25.22
CA LEU A 288 12.27 -2.35 24.39
C LEU A 288 12.24 -0.91 24.88
N THR A 289 13.40 -0.24 24.78
CA THR A 289 13.50 1.21 24.96
C THR A 289 12.95 1.94 23.73
N PHE A 290 12.78 3.27 23.78
CA PHE A 290 12.40 4.07 22.60
C PHE A 290 13.35 3.82 21.42
N ARG A 291 14.65 3.78 21.68
CA ARG A 291 15.64 3.45 20.67
C ARG A 291 15.48 2.04 20.13
N GLY A 292 15.24 1.06 21.01
CA GLY A 292 15.03 -0.33 20.61
C GLY A 292 13.84 -0.48 19.66
N VAL A 293 12.72 0.13 19.98
CA VAL A 293 11.50 0.13 19.13
C VAL A 293 11.78 0.77 17.77
N GLU A 294 12.36 1.98 17.73
CA GLU A 294 12.63 2.69 16.47
C GLU A 294 13.66 1.95 15.59
N ALA A 295 14.69 1.37 16.23
CA ALA A 295 15.70 0.59 15.50
C ALA A 295 15.11 -0.68 14.91
N GLU A 296 14.26 -1.40 15.66
CA GLU A 296 13.63 -2.62 15.20
C GLU A 296 12.61 -2.38 14.08
N ILE A 297 11.77 -1.35 14.22
CA ILE A 297 10.85 -0.93 13.16
C ILE A 297 11.62 -0.56 11.89
N LYS A 298 12.72 0.19 12.02
CA LYS A 298 13.58 0.55 10.88
C LYS A 298 14.18 -0.69 10.22
N ARG A 299 14.69 -1.66 11.01
CA ARG A 299 15.24 -2.92 10.51
C ARG A 299 14.20 -3.70 9.70
N LEU A 300 13.00 -3.87 10.25
CA LEU A 300 11.90 -4.57 9.61
C LEU A 300 11.39 -3.84 8.35
N ALA A 301 11.31 -2.49 8.39
CA ALA A 301 10.91 -1.71 7.23
C ALA A 301 11.93 -1.80 6.08
N ILE A 302 13.23 -1.87 6.37
CA ILE A 302 14.28 -2.09 5.36
C ILE A 302 14.13 -3.48 4.75
N LYS A 303 13.99 -4.53 5.57
CA LYS A 303 13.73 -5.90 5.09
C LYS A 303 12.47 -5.98 4.20
N ALA A 304 11.39 -5.30 4.59
CA ALA A 304 10.15 -5.27 3.83
C ALA A 304 10.34 -4.61 2.46
N ARG A 305 11.03 -3.47 2.42
CA ARG A 305 11.33 -2.75 1.17
C ARG A 305 12.23 -3.57 0.24
N ASP A 306 13.23 -4.25 0.81
CA ASP A 306 14.22 -5.01 0.06
C ASP A 306 13.72 -6.45 -0.27
N GLY A 307 12.43 -6.77 0.05
CA GLY A 307 11.83 -8.07 -0.23
C GLY A 307 12.36 -9.24 0.61
N GLN A 308 13.10 -8.96 1.70
CA GLN A 308 13.80 -9.92 2.55
C GLN A 308 13.04 -10.29 3.83
N ILE A 309 11.77 -9.89 3.95
CA ILE A 309 10.91 -10.28 5.07
C ILE A 309 10.68 -11.80 5.02
N SER A 310 10.97 -12.46 6.14
CA SER A 310 10.70 -13.89 6.31
C SER A 310 9.30 -14.13 6.89
N VAL A 311 8.83 -15.38 6.81
CA VAL A 311 7.58 -15.80 7.46
C VAL A 311 7.68 -15.61 8.98
N ASP A 312 8.84 -15.91 9.57
CA ASP A 312 9.08 -15.75 11.00
C ASP A 312 9.01 -14.27 11.43
N ASP A 313 9.41 -13.33 10.58
CA ASP A 313 9.26 -11.90 10.88
C ASP A 313 7.77 -11.47 10.95
N MET A 314 6.82 -12.23 10.38
CA MET A 314 5.40 -11.86 10.24
C MET A 314 4.44 -12.70 11.08
N THR A 315 4.90 -13.77 11.74
CA THR A 315 4.05 -14.67 12.51
C THR A 315 4.14 -14.43 14.01
N GLY A 316 3.13 -14.79 14.76
CA GLY A 316 3.14 -14.81 16.24
C GLY A 316 2.94 -13.45 16.92
N GLY A 317 2.56 -12.39 16.20
CA GLY A 317 2.20 -11.11 16.83
C GLY A 317 0.92 -11.23 17.66
N THR A 318 0.86 -10.52 18.80
CA THR A 318 -0.29 -10.57 19.71
C THR A 318 -1.26 -9.39 19.53
N PHE A 319 -0.78 -8.26 19.01
CA PHE A 319 -1.56 -7.05 18.76
C PHE A 319 -0.98 -6.31 17.54
N THR A 320 -1.83 -5.57 16.81
CA THR A 320 -1.39 -4.83 15.62
C THR A 320 -1.54 -3.32 15.80
N ILE A 321 -0.54 -2.55 15.31
CA ILE A 321 -0.62 -1.11 15.11
C ILE A 321 -0.54 -0.81 13.61
N THR A 322 -1.50 -0.07 13.07
CA THR A 322 -1.52 0.38 11.67
C THR A 322 -1.60 1.89 11.59
N ASN A 323 -0.90 2.48 10.62
CA ASN A 323 -0.86 3.93 10.44
C ASN A 323 -1.38 4.32 9.05
N GLY A 324 -2.65 4.73 8.99
CA GLY A 324 -3.28 5.32 7.80
C GLY A 324 -2.99 6.80 7.62
N GLY A 325 -2.47 7.48 8.65
CA GLY A 325 -2.19 8.92 8.63
C GLY A 325 -1.12 9.33 7.64
N VAL A 326 -0.16 8.45 7.35
CA VAL A 326 0.88 8.69 6.33
C VAL A 326 0.30 8.83 4.92
N PHE A 327 -0.91 8.32 4.70
CA PHE A 327 -1.67 8.45 3.44
C PHE A 327 -2.76 9.53 3.52
N GLY A 328 -2.83 10.28 4.62
CA GLY A 328 -3.80 11.36 4.83
C GLY A 328 -5.15 10.90 5.39
N SER A 329 -5.31 9.65 5.84
CA SER A 329 -6.56 9.18 6.44
C SER A 329 -6.86 9.95 7.73
N MET A 330 -8.03 10.55 7.80
CA MET A 330 -8.52 11.24 9.02
C MET A 330 -9.05 10.24 10.05
N LEU A 331 -9.77 9.22 9.58
CA LEU A 331 -10.44 8.22 10.41
C LEU A 331 -10.75 6.99 9.58
N SER A 332 -10.55 5.80 10.13
CA SER A 332 -10.91 4.53 9.52
C SER A 332 -11.19 3.48 10.59
N THR A 333 -11.88 2.42 10.21
CA THR A 333 -12.12 1.22 11.02
C THR A 333 -11.20 0.11 10.53
N PRO A 334 -10.01 -0.10 11.12
CA PRO A 334 -9.09 -1.12 10.66
C PRO A 334 -9.68 -2.51 10.84
N ILE A 335 -9.39 -3.42 9.91
CA ILE A 335 -9.78 -4.83 10.01
C ILE A 335 -8.75 -5.54 10.92
N ILE A 336 -9.21 -6.36 11.84
CA ILE A 336 -8.37 -7.16 12.74
C ILE A 336 -7.48 -8.09 11.89
N ASN A 337 -6.25 -8.30 12.35
CA ASN A 337 -5.31 -9.25 11.74
C ASN A 337 -5.38 -10.61 12.47
N PRO A 338 -6.17 -11.58 12.00
CA PRO A 338 -6.31 -12.87 12.67
C PRO A 338 -4.96 -13.60 12.84
N PRO A 339 -4.78 -14.34 13.96
CA PRO A 339 -5.73 -14.67 15.01
C PRO A 339 -5.84 -13.64 16.13
N GLN A 340 -5.20 -12.45 16.01
CA GLN A 340 -5.25 -11.38 17.00
C GLN A 340 -6.69 -10.87 17.19
N SER A 341 -6.98 -10.39 18.39
CA SER A 341 -8.31 -9.86 18.72
C SER A 341 -8.39 -8.34 18.74
N GLY A 342 -7.28 -7.63 18.52
CA GLY A 342 -7.23 -6.17 18.56
C GLY A 342 -6.25 -5.55 17.56
N ILE A 343 -6.61 -4.38 17.04
CA ILE A 343 -5.79 -3.56 16.17
C ILE A 343 -6.01 -2.07 16.46
N LEU A 344 -4.92 -1.33 16.67
CA LEU A 344 -4.94 0.12 16.83
C LEU A 344 -4.66 0.79 15.48
N GLY A 345 -5.58 1.64 15.04
CA GLY A 345 -5.42 2.53 13.89
C GLY A 345 -4.95 3.92 14.33
N MET A 346 -3.84 4.36 13.76
CA MET A 346 -3.35 5.74 13.83
C MET A 346 -3.77 6.49 12.57
N HIS A 347 -4.02 7.79 12.70
CA HIS A 347 -4.50 8.62 11.60
C HIS A 347 -3.70 9.91 11.48
N ASN A 348 -4.10 10.77 10.55
CA ASN A 348 -3.40 12.03 10.29
C ASN A 348 -3.49 12.99 11.49
N ILE A 349 -2.40 13.71 11.72
CA ILE A 349 -2.36 14.81 12.70
C ILE A 349 -2.84 16.08 12.00
N ILE A 350 -3.91 16.66 12.49
CA ILE A 350 -4.54 17.85 11.91
C ILE A 350 -4.75 18.88 13.01
N GLU A 351 -4.41 20.15 12.73
CA GLU A 351 -4.75 21.25 13.64
C GLU A 351 -6.26 21.42 13.73
N ARG A 352 -6.78 21.38 14.97
CA ARG A 352 -8.21 21.50 15.25
C ARG A 352 -8.46 22.45 16.40
N PRO A 353 -9.58 23.21 16.38
CA PRO A 353 -10.06 23.92 17.53
C PRO A 353 -10.61 22.93 18.56
N ILE A 354 -10.08 22.98 19.78
CA ILE A 354 -10.58 22.21 20.92
C ILE A 354 -10.88 23.11 22.12
N ALA A 355 -11.74 22.64 23.01
CA ALA A 355 -12.06 23.35 24.24
C ALA A 355 -11.02 23.00 25.31
N VAL A 356 -10.24 23.99 25.76
CA VAL A 356 -9.27 23.87 26.84
C VAL A 356 -9.60 24.89 27.93
N ASN A 357 -9.95 24.45 29.12
CA ASN A 357 -10.31 25.33 30.26
C ASN A 357 -11.35 26.40 29.91
N GLY A 358 -12.35 26.03 29.10
CA GLY A 358 -13.43 26.95 28.68
C GLY A 358 -13.06 27.93 27.56
N LYS A 359 -11.85 27.80 26.96
CA LYS A 359 -11.40 28.58 25.79
C LYS A 359 -11.24 27.66 24.58
N VAL A 360 -11.36 28.23 23.41
CA VAL A 360 -11.05 27.54 22.16
C VAL A 360 -9.57 27.75 21.85
N GLU A 361 -8.83 26.65 21.75
CA GLU A 361 -7.41 26.63 21.40
C GLU A 361 -7.19 25.71 20.19
N ILE A 362 -6.18 26.00 19.36
CA ILE A 362 -5.83 25.17 18.22
C ILE A 362 -4.70 24.24 18.61
N HIS A 363 -4.94 22.93 18.46
CA HIS A 363 -3.96 21.88 18.78
C HIS A 363 -3.85 20.85 17.66
N PRO A 364 -2.67 20.23 17.49
CA PRO A 364 -2.49 19.09 16.59
C PRO A 364 -3.19 17.87 17.19
N MET A 365 -4.31 17.47 16.59
CA MET A 365 -5.15 16.36 17.04
C MET A 365 -5.01 15.15 16.13
N MET A 366 -5.00 13.96 16.70
CA MET A 366 -5.06 12.69 15.99
C MET A 366 -6.27 11.88 16.46
N TYR A 367 -7.04 11.33 15.52
CA TYR A 367 -7.96 10.26 15.86
C TYR A 367 -7.22 8.94 15.96
N VAL A 368 -7.57 8.17 16.99
CA VAL A 368 -7.14 6.78 17.17
C VAL A 368 -8.37 5.88 17.17
N ALA A 369 -8.25 4.72 16.56
CA ALA A 369 -9.31 3.73 16.45
C ALA A 369 -8.82 2.39 17.00
N LEU A 370 -9.59 1.75 17.87
CA LEU A 370 -9.38 0.37 18.26
C LEU A 370 -10.50 -0.48 17.65
N SER A 371 -10.15 -1.34 16.69
CA SER A 371 -11.04 -2.43 16.28
C SER A 371 -10.70 -3.68 17.10
N TYR A 372 -11.72 -4.37 17.56
CA TYR A 372 -11.57 -5.51 18.47
C TYR A 372 -12.67 -6.54 18.26
N ASP A 373 -12.40 -7.78 18.68
CA ASP A 373 -13.37 -8.87 18.66
C ASP A 373 -14.20 -8.84 19.94
N HIS A 374 -15.46 -8.43 19.82
CA HIS A 374 -16.35 -8.28 20.98
C HIS A 374 -16.80 -9.60 21.61
N ARG A 375 -16.39 -10.75 21.04
CA ARG A 375 -16.63 -12.05 21.66
C ARG A 375 -15.77 -12.27 22.90
N ILE A 376 -14.59 -11.60 23.00
CA ILE A 376 -13.63 -11.76 24.10
C ILE A 376 -13.18 -10.46 24.73
N ILE A 377 -13.47 -9.31 24.11
CA ILE A 377 -13.12 -7.97 24.61
C ILE A 377 -14.41 -7.17 24.77
N ASP A 378 -14.75 -6.82 25.99
CA ASP A 378 -15.96 -6.04 26.31
C ASP A 378 -15.72 -4.54 26.18
N GLY A 379 -16.82 -3.75 26.28
CA GLY A 379 -16.78 -2.30 26.16
C GLY A 379 -15.91 -1.62 27.21
N ARG A 380 -15.86 -2.15 28.45
CA ARG A 380 -15.02 -1.63 29.52
C ARG A 380 -13.53 -1.75 29.20
N GLU A 381 -13.13 -2.93 28.72
CA GLU A 381 -11.74 -3.26 28.39
C GLU A 381 -11.29 -2.47 27.13
N SER A 382 -12.11 -2.44 26.10
CA SER A 382 -11.77 -1.75 24.83
C SER A 382 -11.69 -0.24 24.99
N VAL A 383 -12.70 0.36 25.64
CA VAL A 383 -12.71 1.82 25.89
C VAL A 383 -11.63 2.19 26.89
N GLY A 384 -11.48 1.41 27.98
CA GLY A 384 -10.44 1.63 28.99
C GLY A 384 -9.03 1.55 28.40
N PHE A 385 -8.77 0.57 27.55
CA PHE A 385 -7.52 0.45 26.81
C PHE A 385 -7.23 1.71 25.95
N LEU A 386 -8.21 2.15 25.17
CA LEU A 386 -8.02 3.29 24.29
C LEU A 386 -7.85 4.61 25.06
N VAL A 387 -8.52 4.74 26.21
CA VAL A 387 -8.32 5.86 27.15
C VAL A 387 -6.91 5.80 27.74
N ALA A 388 -6.43 4.64 28.17
CA ALA A 388 -5.07 4.50 28.71
C ALA A 388 -3.99 4.84 27.68
N VAL A 389 -4.20 4.46 26.40
CA VAL A 389 -3.31 4.87 25.29
C VAL A 389 -3.33 6.39 25.13
N LYS A 390 -4.51 7.02 25.11
CA LYS A 390 -4.67 8.47 25.02
C LYS A 390 -3.93 9.17 26.17
N GLU A 391 -4.19 8.78 27.39
CA GLU A 391 -3.57 9.37 28.59
C GLU A 391 -2.05 9.29 28.55
N ALA A 392 -1.50 8.14 28.11
CA ALA A 392 -0.07 7.96 27.98
C ALA A 392 0.55 8.87 26.90
N LEU A 393 -0.17 9.12 25.80
CA LEU A 393 0.28 10.02 24.73
C LEU A 393 0.11 11.51 25.11
N GLU A 394 -0.89 11.85 25.91
CA GLU A 394 -1.11 13.21 26.38
C GLU A 394 -0.27 13.58 27.63
N ASN A 395 0.19 12.57 28.40
CA ASN A 395 1.08 12.73 29.55
C ASN A 395 2.35 11.88 29.42
N PRO A 396 3.12 12.03 28.32
CA PRO A 396 4.25 11.14 28.02
C PRO A 396 5.43 11.31 28.98
N MET A 397 5.57 12.47 29.62
CA MET A 397 6.62 12.72 30.60
C MET A 397 6.49 11.78 31.80
N GLU A 398 5.31 11.69 32.38
CA GLU A 398 5.03 10.85 33.53
C GLU A 398 4.89 9.37 33.14
N LEU A 399 4.03 9.08 32.16
CA LEU A 399 3.56 7.73 31.90
C LEU A 399 4.46 6.91 30.97
N LEU A 400 5.33 7.56 30.17
CA LEU A 400 6.24 6.89 29.23
C LEU A 400 7.72 7.15 29.52
N CYS A 401 8.05 8.25 30.22
CA CYS A 401 9.44 8.64 30.47
C CYS A 401 9.82 8.66 31.96
N ASP A 402 8.93 8.24 32.87
CA ASP A 402 9.16 8.27 34.33
C ASP A 402 9.68 9.63 34.82
N ASN A 403 9.19 10.74 34.27
CA ASN A 403 9.64 12.11 34.49
C ASN A 403 11.14 12.36 34.18
N ASN A 404 11.78 11.45 33.46
CA ASN A 404 13.18 11.58 33.06
C ASN A 404 13.37 11.23 31.57
N PRO A 405 13.05 12.14 30.65
CA PRO A 405 13.14 11.89 29.22
C PRO A 405 14.57 11.60 28.74
N LYS A 406 15.60 12.20 29.37
CA LYS A 406 16.99 11.89 29.03
C LYS A 406 17.33 10.44 29.30
N LYS A 407 16.89 9.89 30.44
CA LYS A 407 17.06 8.46 30.75
C LYS A 407 16.26 7.59 29.81
N ALA A 408 14.99 7.93 29.57
CA ALA A 408 14.08 7.16 28.68
C ALA A 408 14.61 7.10 27.23
N PHE A 409 15.22 8.19 26.75
CA PHE A 409 15.82 8.29 25.42
C PHE A 409 17.30 7.90 25.39
N GLU A 410 17.86 7.42 26.49
CA GLU A 410 19.27 7.01 26.62
C GLU A 410 20.24 8.15 26.19
N LEU A 411 19.98 9.42 26.62
CA LEU A 411 20.73 10.63 26.26
C LEU A 411 21.74 11.04 27.34
#